data_74194eb81aab38cf963b482cfb6906fe
#
_entry.id   74194eb81aab38cf963b482cfb6906fe
#
_cell.length_a   1.000
_cell.length_b   1.000
_cell.length_c   1.000
_cell.angle_alpha   90.00
_cell.angle_beta   90.00
_cell.angle_gamma   90.00
#
_symmetry.space_group_name_H-M   'P 1'
#
loop_
_entity.id
_entity.type
_entity.pdbx_description
1 polymer ?
#
loop_
_entity_poly.entity_id
_entity_poly.type
_entity_poly.pdbx_seq_one_letter_code
_entity_poly.pdbx_strand_id
1 'polypeptide(L)'
;LGAAALLATALAMILTIDRKLNDIWRVRELRPFSQRVLTYWGVLTLGPLLLGGSISLTTYLFAASSGVGAGYVWLLDIFEYLVVVVALASLYYFVPNAKVRWSHAFIGGLLMAIALEVVKRLLAIYIKATPTFSAVYGAFATVPILLVWLYLAWLLILFGAVMVAYLPSLLRGVSRRNDQAGWDYQLAIEILALLHQARRARMATGVVGVGLSAEALASSLRIDALALEKPMAVLINLDWVGRLDEDEPRYVLVADLARVPLSPLVDALLLPKTPESLPMWTASGWENRCVADALPPQAND
;
A
#
# COMPACT_ATOMS: atom_id res chain seq x y z
N LEU A 1 6.44 34.91 -18.53
CA LEU A 1 6.12 33.62 -19.21
C LEU A 1 6.98 32.48 -18.68
N GLY A 2 8.33 32.60 -18.57
CA GLY A 2 9.22 31.52 -18.11
C GLY A 2 8.91 31.00 -16.70
N ALA A 3 8.70 31.92 -15.73
CA ALA A 3 8.36 31.54 -14.36
C ALA A 3 7.01 30.77 -14.27
N ALA A 4 6.01 31.20 -15.03
CA ALA A 4 4.72 30.52 -15.08
C ALA A 4 4.83 29.12 -15.70
N ALA A 5 5.64 28.95 -16.75
CA ALA A 5 5.91 27.65 -17.35
C ALA A 5 6.64 26.72 -16.38
N LEU A 6 7.63 27.21 -15.62
CA LEU A 6 8.34 26.44 -14.61
C LEU A 6 7.39 25.98 -13.47
N LEU A 7 6.52 26.87 -12.99
CA LEU A 7 5.53 26.51 -11.98
C LEU A 7 4.53 25.46 -12.49
N ALA A 8 4.06 25.61 -13.73
CA ALA A 8 3.13 24.65 -14.33
C ALA A 8 3.78 23.27 -14.50
N THR A 9 5.05 23.20 -14.96
CA THR A 9 5.77 21.93 -15.09
C THR A 9 6.07 21.28 -13.73
N ALA A 10 6.47 22.08 -12.73
CA ALA A 10 6.68 21.58 -11.37
C ALA A 10 5.38 21.00 -10.78
N LEU A 11 4.26 21.71 -10.94
CA LEU A 11 2.95 21.23 -10.48
C LEU A 11 2.52 19.95 -11.21
N ALA A 12 2.71 19.89 -12.53
CA ALA A 12 2.40 18.69 -13.33
C ALA A 12 3.25 17.49 -12.88
N MET A 13 4.54 17.70 -12.58
CA MET A 13 5.42 16.66 -12.06
C MET A 13 4.94 16.14 -10.70
N ILE A 14 4.60 17.04 -9.77
CA ILE A 14 4.09 16.70 -8.44
C ILE A 14 2.80 15.87 -8.56
N LEU A 15 1.87 16.29 -9.40
CA LEU A 15 0.61 15.55 -9.63
C LEU A 15 0.84 14.17 -10.24
N THR A 16 1.87 14.02 -11.07
CA THR A 16 2.25 12.73 -11.65
C THR A 16 2.80 11.79 -10.58
N ILE A 17 3.66 12.30 -9.69
CA ILE A 17 4.21 11.55 -8.56
C ILE A 17 3.08 11.10 -7.63
N ASP A 18 2.16 12.02 -7.28
CA ASP A 18 0.99 11.71 -6.46
C ASP A 18 0.17 10.56 -7.03
N ARG A 19 -0.17 10.65 -8.33
CA ARG A 19 -0.93 9.58 -9.00
C ARG A 19 -0.19 8.25 -8.92
N LYS A 20 1.12 8.23 -9.23
CA LYS A 20 1.91 7.00 -9.21
C LYS A 20 2.02 6.38 -7.83
N LEU A 21 2.19 7.19 -6.80
CA LEU A 21 2.18 6.70 -5.43
C LEU A 21 0.79 6.18 -5.04
N ASN A 22 -0.28 6.90 -5.32
CA ASN A 22 -1.64 6.43 -5.04
C ASN A 22 -2.00 5.17 -5.84
N ASP A 23 -1.51 5.01 -7.08
CA ASP A 23 -1.67 3.79 -7.88
C ASP A 23 -1.06 2.56 -7.19
N ILE A 24 0.13 2.70 -6.55
CA ILE A 24 0.79 1.63 -5.80
C ILE A 24 -0.08 1.14 -4.62
N TRP A 25 -0.74 2.07 -3.92
CA TRP A 25 -1.68 1.75 -2.83
C TRP A 25 -3.10 1.44 -3.33
N ARG A 26 -3.33 1.43 -4.66
CA ARG A 26 -4.63 1.16 -5.31
C ARG A 26 -5.76 2.03 -4.75
N VAL A 27 -5.46 3.28 -4.47
CA VAL A 27 -6.43 4.26 -3.95
C VAL A 27 -7.45 4.59 -5.02
N ARG A 28 -8.73 4.33 -4.76
CA ARG A 28 -9.84 4.60 -5.72
C ARG A 28 -10.25 6.07 -5.72
N GLU A 29 -10.25 6.70 -4.55
CA GLU A 29 -10.65 8.09 -4.38
C GLU A 29 -9.44 8.96 -4.02
N LEU A 30 -9.10 9.87 -4.92
CA LEU A 30 -8.04 10.83 -4.69
C LEU A 30 -8.54 11.96 -3.78
N ARG A 31 -7.68 12.48 -2.92
CA ARG A 31 -8.01 13.65 -2.08
C ARG A 31 -8.48 14.82 -2.93
N PRO A 32 -9.39 15.68 -2.40
CA PRO A 32 -9.80 16.91 -3.09
C PRO A 32 -8.59 17.80 -3.39
N PHE A 33 -8.64 18.48 -4.53
CA PHE A 33 -7.52 19.25 -5.09
C PHE A 33 -6.90 20.23 -4.09
N SER A 34 -7.73 20.89 -3.26
CA SER A 34 -7.29 21.85 -2.25
C SER A 34 -6.37 21.23 -1.19
N GLN A 35 -6.70 20.02 -0.70
CA GLN A 35 -5.87 19.32 0.28
C GLN A 35 -4.55 18.82 -0.32
N ARG A 36 -4.57 18.43 -1.60
CA ARG A 36 -3.34 18.05 -2.31
C ARG A 36 -2.39 19.23 -2.41
N VAL A 37 -2.90 20.37 -2.90
CA VAL A 37 -2.08 21.59 -3.03
C VAL A 37 -1.46 21.97 -1.69
N LEU A 38 -2.22 21.94 -0.59
CA LEU A 38 -1.71 22.28 0.73
C LEU A 38 -0.60 21.32 1.19
N THR A 39 -0.80 20.01 1.01
CA THR A 39 0.21 18.99 1.36
C THR A 39 1.50 19.18 0.57
N TYR A 40 1.39 19.45 -0.74
CA TYR A 40 2.56 19.62 -1.59
C TYR A 40 3.26 20.98 -1.39
N TRP A 41 2.52 22.03 -1.08
CA TRP A 41 3.11 23.29 -0.63
C TRP A 41 3.95 23.08 0.63
N GLY A 42 3.44 22.31 1.59
CA GLY A 42 4.20 21.95 2.78
C GLY A 42 5.51 21.22 2.43
N VAL A 43 5.46 20.22 1.57
CA VAL A 43 6.66 19.46 1.13
C VAL A 43 7.62 20.36 0.33
N LEU A 44 7.09 21.18 -0.59
CA LEU A 44 7.90 22.04 -1.46
C LEU A 44 8.60 23.17 -0.68
N THR A 45 7.99 23.66 0.39
CA THR A 45 8.57 24.73 1.22
C THR A 45 9.44 24.17 2.34
N LEU A 46 8.96 23.17 3.07
CA LEU A 46 9.70 22.55 4.18
C LEU A 46 10.88 21.70 3.70
N GLY A 47 10.76 21.02 2.55
CA GLY A 47 11.82 20.19 1.99
C GLY A 47 13.13 20.97 1.78
N PRO A 48 13.17 22.01 0.94
CA PRO A 48 14.36 22.82 0.73
C PRO A 48 14.84 23.53 2.01
N LEU A 49 13.91 23.94 2.88
CA LEU A 49 14.25 24.61 4.14
C LEU A 49 14.94 23.66 5.12
N LEU A 50 14.46 22.41 5.23
CA LEU A 50 15.10 21.39 6.05
C LEU A 50 16.44 20.97 5.46
N LEU A 51 16.54 20.78 4.14
CA LEU A 51 17.80 20.44 3.48
C LEU A 51 18.81 21.59 3.59
N GLY A 52 18.40 22.83 3.29
CA GLY A 52 19.27 24.00 3.39
C GLY A 52 19.67 24.29 4.84
N GLY A 53 18.75 24.15 5.78
CA GLY A 53 19.01 24.26 7.20
C GLY A 53 19.99 23.20 7.71
N SER A 54 19.83 21.95 7.27
CA SER A 54 20.75 20.84 7.56
C SER A 54 22.16 21.13 7.05
N ILE A 55 22.31 21.53 5.78
CA ILE A 55 23.61 21.87 5.19
C ILE A 55 24.24 23.07 5.91
N SER A 56 23.46 24.11 6.20
CA SER A 56 23.94 25.30 6.92
C SER A 56 24.41 24.98 8.33
N LEU A 57 23.63 24.14 9.06
CA LEU A 57 23.98 23.69 10.40
C LEU A 57 25.25 22.85 10.37
N THR A 58 25.36 21.92 9.43
CA THR A 58 26.56 21.08 9.24
C THR A 58 27.79 21.94 8.98
N THR A 59 27.67 22.92 8.05
CA THR A 59 28.76 23.83 7.71
C THR A 59 29.17 24.72 8.91
N TYR A 60 28.17 25.23 9.65
CA TYR A 60 28.41 26.05 10.86
C TYR A 60 29.13 25.23 11.94
N LEU A 61 28.65 24.02 12.24
CA LEU A 61 29.27 23.14 13.21
C LEU A 61 30.68 22.74 12.79
N PHE A 62 30.91 22.50 11.50
CA PHE A 62 32.24 22.19 10.97
C PHE A 62 33.19 23.39 11.12
N ALA A 63 32.75 24.60 10.84
CA ALA A 63 33.53 25.81 11.00
C ALA A 63 33.81 26.14 12.49
N ALA A 64 32.84 25.90 13.37
CA ALA A 64 32.99 26.09 14.81
C ALA A 64 33.88 25.02 15.45
N SER A 65 33.99 23.84 14.86
CA SER A 65 34.77 22.71 15.37
C SER A 65 36.22 22.68 14.87
N SER A 66 36.67 23.70 14.14
CA SER A 66 38.05 23.77 13.61
C SER A 66 39.15 23.76 14.70
N GLY A 67 38.78 23.65 15.98
CA GLY A 67 39.67 23.42 17.12
C GLY A 67 39.38 22.18 17.97
N VAL A 68 38.31 21.43 17.69
CA VAL A 68 37.91 20.27 18.48
C VAL A 68 37.83 19.06 17.55
N GLY A 69 38.71 18.12 17.76
CA GLY A 69 39.07 17.01 16.88
C GLY A 69 37.93 16.24 16.21
N ALA A 70 38.30 15.43 15.25
CA ALA A 70 37.52 14.61 14.32
C ALA A 70 36.36 13.75 14.89
N GLY A 71 36.09 13.89 16.19
CA GLY A 71 35.08 13.10 16.91
C GLY A 71 33.61 13.41 16.58
N TYR A 72 33.30 14.56 15.97
CA TYR A 72 31.92 14.97 15.71
C TYR A 72 31.44 14.80 14.26
N VAL A 73 32.36 14.52 13.32
CA VAL A 73 32.04 14.37 11.90
C VAL A 73 31.04 13.23 11.69
N TRP A 74 31.19 12.12 12.38
CA TRP A 74 30.27 10.99 12.30
C TRP A 74 28.85 11.30 12.79
N LEU A 75 28.70 12.23 13.77
CA LEU A 75 27.38 12.68 14.23
C LEU A 75 26.65 13.48 13.16
N LEU A 76 27.39 14.27 12.37
CA LEU A 76 26.82 15.03 11.25
C LEU A 76 26.36 14.10 10.13
N ASP A 77 27.16 13.06 9.84
CA ASP A 77 26.78 12.03 8.86
C ASP A 77 25.51 11.28 9.29
N ILE A 78 25.43 10.91 10.58
CA ILE A 78 24.22 10.28 11.13
C ILE A 78 23.03 11.20 11.05
N PHE A 79 23.19 12.51 11.36
CA PHE A 79 22.11 13.47 11.28
C PHE A 79 21.58 13.65 9.84
N GLU A 80 22.50 13.80 8.86
CA GLU A 80 22.14 13.87 7.44
C GLU A 80 21.36 12.62 7.01
N TYR A 81 21.84 11.45 7.41
CA TYR A 81 21.20 10.18 7.13
C TYR A 81 19.80 10.09 7.76
N LEU A 82 19.67 10.53 9.01
CA LEU A 82 18.38 10.55 9.71
C LEU A 82 17.36 11.47 9.02
N VAL A 83 17.81 12.63 8.53
CA VAL A 83 16.94 13.55 7.77
C VAL A 83 16.40 12.87 6.50
N VAL A 84 17.23 12.12 5.77
CA VAL A 84 16.80 11.36 4.60
C VAL A 84 15.79 10.26 4.97
N VAL A 85 16.03 9.52 6.06
CA VAL A 85 15.11 8.49 6.57
C VAL A 85 13.75 9.10 6.91
N VAL A 86 13.74 10.20 7.66
CA VAL A 86 12.51 10.89 8.06
C VAL A 86 11.77 11.47 6.84
N ALA A 87 12.49 12.02 5.88
CA ALA A 87 11.91 12.54 4.64
C ALA A 87 11.22 11.43 3.84
N LEU A 88 11.88 10.28 3.65
CA LEU A 88 11.30 9.13 2.94
C LEU A 88 10.15 8.50 3.73
N ALA A 89 10.26 8.34 5.04
CA ALA A 89 9.19 7.85 5.89
C ALA A 89 7.95 8.78 5.82
N SER A 90 8.18 10.10 5.85
CA SER A 90 7.12 11.10 5.69
C SER A 90 6.47 11.04 4.31
N LEU A 91 7.26 10.84 3.25
CA LEU A 91 6.76 10.65 1.89
C LEU A 91 5.81 9.45 1.82
N TYR A 92 6.20 8.30 2.38
CA TYR A 92 5.40 7.07 2.36
C TYR A 92 4.19 7.11 3.28
N TYR A 93 4.20 7.97 4.29
CA TYR A 93 3.09 8.12 5.23
C TYR A 93 2.05 9.15 4.76
N PHE A 94 2.48 10.33 4.31
CA PHE A 94 1.60 11.46 4.04
C PHE A 94 1.08 11.54 2.61
N VAL A 95 1.88 11.09 1.63
CA VAL A 95 1.51 11.25 0.21
C VAL A 95 0.37 10.30 -0.19
N PRO A 96 0.41 8.99 0.11
CA PRO A 96 -0.68 8.10 -0.25
C PRO A 96 -1.96 8.44 0.52
N ASN A 97 -3.11 8.41 -0.18
CA ASN A 97 -4.41 8.53 0.49
C ASN A 97 -4.88 7.17 1.03
N ALA A 98 -3.99 6.49 1.75
CA ALA A 98 -4.23 5.19 2.36
C ALA A 98 -3.84 5.24 3.85
N LYS A 99 -4.45 4.39 4.66
CA LYS A 99 -4.09 4.25 6.09
C LYS A 99 -2.77 3.46 6.23
N VAL A 100 -1.63 4.14 6.08
CA VAL A 100 -0.30 3.55 6.27
C VAL A 100 0.09 3.64 7.75
N ARG A 101 0.58 2.54 8.33
CA ARG A 101 1.10 2.57 9.72
C ARG A 101 2.48 3.23 9.76
N TRP A 102 2.72 4.12 10.71
CA TRP A 102 4.00 4.81 10.90
C TRP A 102 5.20 3.85 10.94
N SER A 103 5.03 2.69 11.60
CA SER A 103 6.10 1.68 11.69
C SER A 103 6.50 1.14 10.31
N HIS A 104 5.55 0.90 9.42
CA HIS A 104 5.83 0.40 8.06
C HIS A 104 6.48 1.47 7.19
N ALA A 105 5.99 2.72 7.29
CA ALA A 105 6.59 3.85 6.58
C ALA A 105 8.04 4.11 7.03
N PHE A 106 8.32 4.01 8.34
CA PHE A 106 9.67 4.18 8.88
C PHE A 106 10.62 3.05 8.45
N ILE A 107 10.18 1.79 8.50
CA ILE A 107 10.97 0.64 8.02
C ILE A 107 11.31 0.81 6.53
N GLY A 108 10.32 1.18 5.71
CA GLY A 108 10.54 1.43 4.28
C GLY A 108 11.46 2.62 4.03
N GLY A 109 11.28 3.72 4.77
CA GLY A 109 12.15 4.89 4.69
C GLY A 109 13.59 4.57 5.05
N LEU A 110 13.80 3.82 6.13
CA LEU A 110 15.14 3.38 6.57
C LEU A 110 15.80 2.48 5.50
N LEU A 111 15.07 1.47 5.01
CA LEU A 111 15.59 0.55 4.00
C LEU A 111 15.98 1.28 2.71
N MET A 112 15.15 2.23 2.27
CA MET A 112 15.43 2.99 1.05
C MET A 112 16.53 4.03 1.24
N ALA A 113 16.68 4.62 2.41
CA ALA A 113 17.80 5.49 2.72
C ALA A 113 19.13 4.73 2.65
N ILE A 114 19.17 3.49 3.18
CA ILE A 114 20.33 2.59 3.03
C ILE A 114 20.60 2.30 1.55
N ALA A 115 19.55 1.93 0.81
CA ALA A 115 19.70 1.61 -0.61
C ALA A 115 20.20 2.81 -1.43
N LEU A 116 19.71 4.04 -1.16
CA LEU A 116 20.18 5.27 -1.80
C LEU A 116 21.66 5.52 -1.52
N GLU A 117 22.11 5.33 -0.28
CA GLU A 117 23.52 5.51 0.09
C GLU A 117 24.41 4.47 -0.61
N VAL A 118 23.95 3.21 -0.69
CA VAL A 118 24.64 2.16 -1.42
C VAL A 118 24.77 2.51 -2.91
N VAL A 119 23.66 2.92 -3.54
CA VAL A 119 23.66 3.29 -4.97
C VAL A 119 24.52 4.52 -5.23
N LYS A 120 24.48 5.52 -4.33
CA LYS A 120 25.36 6.70 -4.40
C LYS A 120 26.84 6.30 -4.40
N ARG A 121 27.25 5.40 -3.50
CA ARG A 121 28.62 4.89 -3.42
C ARG A 121 29.00 4.06 -4.65
N LEU A 122 28.12 3.18 -5.12
CA LEU A 122 28.37 2.39 -6.33
C LEU A 122 28.55 3.28 -7.55
N LEU A 123 27.71 4.31 -7.71
CA LEU A 123 27.82 5.28 -8.79
C LEU A 123 29.14 6.06 -8.72
N ALA A 124 29.57 6.47 -7.52
CA ALA A 124 30.84 7.15 -7.32
C ALA A 124 32.04 6.26 -7.68
N ILE A 125 32.00 4.96 -7.32
CA ILE A 125 33.02 3.98 -7.71
C ILE A 125 33.06 3.79 -9.23
N TYR A 126 31.86 3.65 -9.85
CA TYR A 126 31.74 3.50 -11.30
C TYR A 126 32.36 4.70 -12.06
N ILE A 127 32.04 5.92 -11.63
CA ILE A 127 32.58 7.15 -12.25
C ILE A 127 34.11 7.20 -12.12
N LYS A 128 34.64 6.85 -10.95
CA LYS A 128 36.11 6.79 -10.73
C LYS A 128 36.77 5.72 -11.55
N ALA A 129 36.14 4.57 -11.75
CA ALA A 129 36.67 3.47 -12.53
C ALA A 129 36.65 3.69 -14.04
N THR A 130 35.86 4.68 -14.52
CA THR A 130 35.70 4.96 -15.95
C THR A 130 36.17 6.38 -16.31
N PRO A 131 37.47 6.68 -16.23
CA PRO A 131 38.00 8.05 -16.47
C PRO A 131 37.86 8.50 -17.92
N THR A 132 37.66 7.59 -18.85
CA THR A 132 37.37 7.88 -20.26
C THR A 132 36.11 8.70 -20.45
N PHE A 133 35.10 8.56 -19.58
CA PHE A 133 33.88 9.31 -19.66
C PHE A 133 34.10 10.81 -19.39
N SER A 134 34.91 11.13 -18.38
CA SER A 134 35.29 12.51 -18.07
C SER A 134 36.32 13.09 -19.06
N ALA A 135 37.20 12.25 -19.63
CA ALA A 135 38.19 12.69 -20.62
C ALA A 135 37.53 13.06 -21.97
N VAL A 136 36.47 12.34 -22.40
CA VAL A 136 35.83 12.58 -23.69
C VAL A 136 34.78 13.71 -23.56
N TYR A 137 33.95 13.72 -22.48
CA TYR A 137 32.82 14.62 -22.31
C TYR A 137 33.16 15.83 -21.44
N GLY A 138 34.29 15.83 -20.70
CA GLY A 138 34.67 16.96 -19.83
C GLY A 138 33.56 17.35 -18.85
N ALA A 139 33.25 18.65 -18.77
CA ALA A 139 32.19 19.18 -17.93
C ALA A 139 30.78 18.70 -18.37
N PHE A 140 30.55 18.35 -19.63
CA PHE A 140 29.30 17.83 -20.14
C PHE A 140 28.96 16.43 -19.61
N ALA A 141 29.91 15.67 -19.06
CA ALA A 141 29.67 14.39 -18.42
C ALA A 141 28.71 14.51 -17.20
N THR A 142 28.68 15.66 -16.56
CA THR A 142 27.85 15.90 -15.36
C THR A 142 26.36 15.70 -15.63
N VAL A 143 25.87 16.12 -16.80
CA VAL A 143 24.44 16.04 -17.15
C VAL A 143 23.96 14.59 -17.26
N PRO A 144 24.58 13.69 -18.06
CA PRO A 144 24.19 12.28 -18.10
C PRO A 144 24.31 11.59 -16.74
N ILE A 145 25.36 11.88 -15.97
CA ILE A 145 25.55 11.31 -14.63
C ILE A 145 24.41 11.71 -13.69
N LEU A 146 24.04 13.00 -13.70
CA LEU A 146 22.90 13.51 -12.91
C LEU A 146 21.60 12.85 -13.32
N LEU A 147 21.36 12.65 -14.62
CA LEU A 147 20.14 11.98 -15.10
C LEU A 147 20.09 10.52 -14.65
N VAL A 148 21.21 9.79 -14.72
CA VAL A 148 21.29 8.41 -14.21
C VAL A 148 21.05 8.37 -12.71
N TRP A 149 21.64 9.28 -11.94
CA TRP A 149 21.40 9.41 -10.50
C TRP A 149 19.93 9.67 -10.19
N LEU A 150 19.33 10.62 -10.87
CA LEU A 150 17.92 10.98 -10.69
C LEU A 150 17.01 9.79 -11.01
N TYR A 151 17.28 9.07 -12.10
CA TYR A 151 16.54 7.87 -12.47
C TYR A 151 16.62 6.77 -11.40
N LEU A 152 17.84 6.47 -10.92
CA LEU A 152 18.06 5.46 -9.88
C LEU A 152 17.41 5.86 -8.55
N ALA A 153 17.49 7.13 -8.17
CA ALA A 153 16.84 7.64 -6.96
C ALA A 153 15.32 7.46 -7.04
N TRP A 154 14.69 7.83 -8.16
CA TRP A 154 13.25 7.63 -8.37
C TRP A 154 12.86 6.16 -8.37
N LEU A 155 13.63 5.31 -9.02
CA LEU A 155 13.40 3.86 -9.04
C LEU A 155 13.40 3.30 -7.61
N LEU A 156 14.35 3.70 -6.78
CA LEU A 156 14.42 3.27 -5.39
C LEU A 156 13.26 3.82 -4.55
N ILE A 157 12.88 5.08 -4.73
CA ILE A 157 11.75 5.68 -4.03
C ILE A 157 10.45 4.93 -4.36
N LEU A 158 10.19 4.66 -5.64
CA LEU A 158 9.00 3.90 -6.05
C LEU A 158 9.05 2.45 -5.57
N PHE A 159 10.21 1.81 -5.61
CA PHE A 159 10.39 0.46 -5.07
C PHE A 159 10.12 0.42 -3.56
N GLY A 160 10.60 1.43 -2.81
CA GLY A 160 10.29 1.58 -1.40
C GLY A 160 8.80 1.76 -1.13
N ALA A 161 8.10 2.53 -1.96
CA ALA A 161 6.66 2.69 -1.88
C ALA A 161 5.94 1.33 -2.04
N VAL A 162 6.35 0.52 -3.02
CA VAL A 162 5.84 -0.85 -3.20
C VAL A 162 6.12 -1.71 -1.97
N MET A 163 7.36 -1.68 -1.45
CA MET A 163 7.72 -2.44 -0.26
C MET A 163 6.84 -2.07 0.95
N VAL A 164 6.64 -0.77 1.19
CA VAL A 164 5.78 -0.29 2.30
C VAL A 164 4.33 -0.71 2.12
N ALA A 165 3.80 -0.63 0.88
CA ALA A 165 2.43 -1.03 0.57
C ALA A 165 2.20 -2.54 0.80
N TYR A 166 3.18 -3.37 0.47
CA TYR A 166 3.08 -4.83 0.62
C TYR A 166 3.62 -5.36 1.95
N LEU A 167 4.30 -4.55 2.77
CA LEU A 167 4.88 -4.97 4.04
C LEU A 167 3.86 -5.61 5.00
N PRO A 168 2.63 -5.10 5.16
CA PRO A 168 1.62 -5.73 6.00
C PRO A 168 1.26 -7.15 5.55
N SER A 169 1.16 -7.39 4.25
CA SER A 169 0.82 -8.71 3.70
C SER A 169 1.98 -9.70 3.84
N LEU A 170 3.23 -9.23 3.67
CA LEU A 170 4.43 -10.03 3.87
C LEU A 170 4.60 -10.46 5.33
N LEU A 171 4.38 -9.54 6.28
CA LEU A 171 4.52 -9.81 7.72
C LEU A 171 3.42 -10.73 8.25
N ARG A 172 2.22 -10.72 7.67
CA ARG A 172 1.10 -11.56 8.09
C ARG A 172 1.17 -12.99 7.52
N GLY A 173 2.17 -13.32 6.71
CA GLY A 173 2.31 -14.65 6.10
C GLY A 173 1.10 -14.99 5.22
N VAL A 174 0.60 -14.00 4.47
CA VAL A 174 -0.54 -14.16 3.57
C VAL A 174 -0.22 -15.25 2.55
N SER A 175 -0.87 -16.40 2.67
CA SER A 175 -0.74 -17.45 1.67
C SER A 175 -1.37 -16.95 0.36
N ARG A 176 -0.57 -16.84 -0.69
CA ARG A 176 -1.02 -16.54 -2.06
C ARG A 176 -1.86 -17.71 -2.59
N ARG A 177 -3.11 -17.81 -2.15
CA ARG A 177 -4.08 -18.73 -2.77
C ARG A 177 -4.82 -18.11 -3.96
N ASN A 178 -4.47 -16.88 -4.33
CA ASN A 178 -5.24 -16.03 -5.25
C ASN A 178 -5.28 -16.48 -6.72
N ASP A 179 -4.50 -17.51 -7.12
CA ASP A 179 -4.41 -17.99 -8.52
C ASP A 179 -5.18 -19.30 -8.78
N GLN A 180 -5.93 -19.80 -7.80
CA GLN A 180 -6.70 -21.04 -8.00
C GLN A 180 -8.09 -20.73 -8.54
N ALA A 181 -8.53 -21.48 -9.56
CA ALA A 181 -9.89 -21.39 -10.06
C ALA A 181 -10.90 -21.62 -8.92
N GLY A 182 -11.92 -20.76 -8.84
CA GLY A 182 -12.93 -20.83 -7.76
C GLY A 182 -12.50 -20.22 -6.43
N TRP A 183 -11.33 -19.57 -6.35
CA TRP A 183 -10.85 -18.92 -5.13
C TRP A 183 -11.85 -17.89 -4.57
N ASP A 184 -12.39 -17.03 -5.43
CA ASP A 184 -13.36 -16.00 -5.02
C ASP A 184 -14.62 -16.62 -4.40
N TYR A 185 -15.07 -17.76 -4.93
CA TYR A 185 -16.20 -18.51 -4.38
C TYR A 185 -15.86 -19.11 -3.02
N GLN A 186 -14.70 -19.80 -2.90
CA GLN A 186 -14.26 -20.35 -1.63
C GLN A 186 -14.13 -19.27 -0.58
N LEU A 187 -13.55 -18.15 -0.93
CA LEU A 187 -13.38 -17.00 -0.03
C LEU A 187 -14.73 -16.43 0.41
N ALA A 188 -15.71 -16.34 -0.48
CA ALA A 188 -17.07 -15.90 -0.13
C ALA A 188 -17.71 -16.84 0.91
N ILE A 189 -17.54 -18.16 0.76
CA ILE A 189 -18.03 -19.15 1.73
C ILE A 189 -17.32 -18.99 3.08
N GLU A 190 -15.99 -18.80 3.09
CA GLU A 190 -15.22 -18.57 4.33
C GLU A 190 -15.64 -17.27 5.04
N ILE A 191 -15.90 -16.20 4.29
CA ILE A 191 -16.43 -14.94 4.84
C ILE A 191 -17.80 -15.15 5.48
N LEU A 192 -18.71 -15.85 4.78
CA LEU A 192 -20.05 -16.14 5.30
C LEU A 192 -19.98 -17.02 6.56
N ALA A 193 -19.06 -17.98 6.60
CA ALA A 193 -18.84 -18.80 7.78
C ALA A 193 -18.40 -17.98 9.00
N LEU A 194 -17.44 -17.05 8.83
CA LEU A 194 -16.97 -16.17 9.91
C LEU A 194 -18.07 -15.21 10.39
N LEU A 195 -18.81 -14.60 9.46
CA LEU A 195 -19.90 -13.70 9.81
C LEU A 195 -21.03 -14.44 10.51
N HIS A 196 -21.32 -15.68 10.09
CA HIS A 196 -22.29 -16.55 10.75
C HIS A 196 -21.86 -16.92 12.16
N GLN A 197 -20.60 -17.30 12.36
CA GLN A 197 -20.03 -17.59 13.66
C GLN A 197 -20.08 -16.36 14.59
N ALA A 198 -19.69 -15.18 14.10
CA ALA A 198 -19.79 -13.94 14.85
C ALA A 198 -21.24 -13.61 15.26
N ARG A 199 -22.22 -13.84 14.37
CA ARG A 199 -23.64 -13.67 14.66
C ARG A 199 -24.11 -14.65 15.75
N ARG A 200 -23.69 -15.93 15.72
CA ARG A 200 -24.06 -16.94 16.74
C ARG A 200 -23.42 -16.64 18.10
N ALA A 201 -22.14 -16.32 18.14
CA ALA A 201 -21.45 -15.96 19.37
C ALA A 201 -22.12 -14.79 20.08
N ARG A 202 -22.60 -13.83 19.32
CA ARG A 202 -23.30 -12.65 19.78
C ARG A 202 -24.69 -12.99 20.37
N MET A 203 -25.43 -13.87 19.73
CA MET A 203 -26.72 -14.34 20.26
C MET A 203 -26.56 -15.07 21.59
N ALA A 204 -25.42 -15.76 21.79
CA ALA A 204 -25.14 -16.49 23.02
C ALA A 204 -24.65 -15.59 24.16
N THR A 205 -23.92 -14.48 23.87
CA THR A 205 -23.29 -13.63 24.90
C THR A 205 -24.05 -12.35 25.21
N GLY A 206 -25.07 -11.99 24.42
CA GLY A 206 -25.84 -10.76 24.61
C GLY A 206 -25.04 -9.43 24.38
N VAL A 207 -23.78 -9.53 23.92
CA VAL A 207 -22.90 -8.38 23.71
C VAL A 207 -23.30 -7.62 22.45
N VAL A 208 -23.51 -6.30 22.57
CA VAL A 208 -23.87 -5.40 21.47
C VAL A 208 -22.59 -5.00 20.71
N GLY A 209 -22.05 -5.89 19.90
CA GLY A 209 -20.95 -5.58 18.98
C GLY A 209 -21.37 -5.85 17.53
N VAL A 210 -21.36 -4.84 16.65
CA VAL A 210 -21.99 -4.93 15.33
C VAL A 210 -20.94 -5.24 14.27
N GLY A 211 -20.95 -6.47 13.73
CA GLY A 211 -20.19 -6.85 12.55
C GLY A 211 -18.67 -7.02 12.73
N LEU A 212 -18.00 -7.45 11.65
CA LEU A 212 -16.55 -7.57 11.56
C LEU A 212 -16.01 -6.51 10.59
N SER A 213 -14.90 -5.86 10.93
CA SER A 213 -14.22 -4.95 10.00
C SER A 213 -13.51 -5.74 8.89
N ALA A 214 -13.22 -5.10 7.76
CA ALA A 214 -12.45 -5.71 6.67
C ALA A 214 -11.08 -6.21 7.16
N GLU A 215 -10.43 -5.47 8.08
CA GLU A 215 -9.16 -5.89 8.67
C GLU A 215 -9.30 -7.12 9.57
N ALA A 216 -10.38 -7.22 10.34
CA ALA A 216 -10.66 -8.39 11.18
C ALA A 216 -10.92 -9.64 10.32
N LEU A 217 -11.68 -9.51 9.23
CA LEU A 217 -11.91 -10.59 8.27
C LEU A 217 -10.60 -11.01 7.59
N ALA A 218 -9.83 -10.06 7.07
CA ALA A 218 -8.56 -10.32 6.41
C ALA A 218 -7.55 -11.02 7.34
N SER A 219 -7.47 -10.58 8.60
CA SER A 219 -6.58 -11.18 9.59
C SER A 219 -7.00 -12.59 9.99
N SER A 220 -8.29 -12.85 10.18
CA SER A 220 -8.83 -14.17 10.51
C SER A 220 -8.62 -15.18 9.39
N LEU A 221 -8.78 -14.74 8.14
CA LEU A 221 -8.59 -15.56 6.94
C LEU A 221 -7.13 -15.63 6.47
N ARG A 222 -6.23 -14.86 7.09
CA ARG A 222 -4.81 -14.71 6.69
C ARG A 222 -4.63 -14.36 5.22
N ILE A 223 -5.44 -13.44 4.74
CA ILE A 223 -5.45 -12.95 3.35
C ILE A 223 -5.21 -11.44 3.28
N ASP A 224 -4.92 -10.94 2.09
CA ASP A 224 -4.88 -9.51 1.83
C ASP A 224 -6.31 -8.93 1.88
N ALA A 225 -6.47 -7.75 2.50
CA ALA A 225 -7.75 -7.05 2.54
C ALA A 225 -8.31 -6.76 1.13
N LEU A 226 -7.43 -6.60 0.13
CA LEU A 226 -7.80 -6.43 -1.28
C LEU A 226 -8.49 -7.67 -1.88
N ALA A 227 -8.12 -8.87 -1.41
CA ALA A 227 -8.75 -10.10 -1.87
C ALA A 227 -10.22 -10.20 -1.45
N LEU A 228 -10.62 -9.48 -0.38
CA LEU A 228 -12.01 -9.42 0.08
C LEU A 228 -12.92 -8.60 -0.84
N GLU A 229 -12.38 -7.67 -1.64
CA GLU A 229 -13.21 -6.70 -2.38
C GLU A 229 -14.19 -7.36 -3.33
N LYS A 230 -13.75 -8.30 -4.16
CA LYS A 230 -14.61 -8.92 -5.16
C LYS A 230 -15.67 -9.85 -4.54
N PRO A 231 -15.32 -10.80 -3.64
CA PRO A 231 -16.33 -11.61 -2.95
C PRO A 231 -17.29 -10.76 -2.13
N MET A 232 -16.79 -9.74 -1.44
CA MET A 232 -17.63 -8.88 -0.59
C MET A 232 -18.60 -8.04 -1.43
N ALA A 233 -18.16 -7.51 -2.58
CA ALA A 233 -19.04 -6.79 -3.49
C ALA A 233 -20.19 -7.67 -3.99
N VAL A 234 -19.92 -8.93 -4.30
CA VAL A 234 -20.96 -9.90 -4.71
C VAL A 234 -21.92 -10.20 -3.55
N LEU A 235 -21.39 -10.45 -2.35
CA LEU A 235 -22.24 -10.73 -1.17
C LEU A 235 -23.13 -9.56 -0.79
N ILE A 236 -22.67 -8.32 -0.96
CA ILE A 236 -23.47 -7.10 -0.75
C ILE A 236 -24.52 -6.96 -1.84
N ASN A 237 -24.17 -7.18 -3.11
CA ASN A 237 -25.11 -7.11 -4.23
C ASN A 237 -26.23 -8.17 -4.15
N LEU A 238 -25.96 -9.30 -3.50
CA LEU A 238 -26.94 -10.34 -3.22
C LEU A 238 -27.79 -10.05 -1.96
N ASP A 239 -27.59 -8.92 -1.29
CA ASP A 239 -28.23 -8.54 -0.02
C ASP A 239 -27.99 -9.56 1.12
N TRP A 240 -26.92 -10.36 1.04
CA TRP A 240 -26.59 -11.34 2.08
C TRP A 240 -25.76 -10.71 3.20
N VAL A 241 -24.95 -9.71 2.86
CA VAL A 241 -24.09 -8.98 3.78
C VAL A 241 -24.43 -7.50 3.71
N GLY A 242 -24.70 -6.91 4.86
CA GLY A 242 -24.88 -5.47 5.01
C GLY A 242 -23.58 -4.79 5.40
N ARG A 243 -23.37 -3.58 4.89
CA ARG A 243 -22.27 -2.70 5.30
C ARG A 243 -22.82 -1.65 6.24
N LEU A 244 -22.22 -1.52 7.42
CA LEU A 244 -22.48 -0.44 8.36
C LEU A 244 -21.48 0.68 8.08
N ASP A 245 -21.99 1.88 7.85
CA ASP A 245 -21.22 3.07 7.49
C ASP A 245 -20.82 3.81 8.78
N GLU A 246 -19.81 3.25 9.47
CA GLU A 246 -19.13 3.84 10.62
C GLU A 246 -17.75 4.38 10.18
N ASP A 247 -17.02 5.03 11.07
CA ASP A 247 -15.62 5.48 10.81
C ASP A 247 -14.73 4.36 10.26
N GLU A 248 -14.96 3.13 10.73
CA GLU A 248 -14.45 1.90 10.11
C GLU A 248 -15.63 1.05 9.63
N PRO A 249 -15.77 0.82 8.31
CA PRO A 249 -16.89 0.05 7.77
C PRO A 249 -16.87 -1.38 8.33
N ARG A 250 -18.00 -1.80 8.89
CA ARG A 250 -18.21 -3.15 9.41
C ARG A 250 -19.22 -3.89 8.57
N TYR A 251 -19.02 -5.19 8.46
CA TYR A 251 -19.86 -6.08 7.68
C TYR A 251 -20.66 -6.99 8.60
N VAL A 252 -21.94 -7.11 8.31
CA VAL A 252 -22.89 -7.94 9.10
C VAL A 252 -23.61 -8.92 8.19
N LEU A 253 -23.85 -10.12 8.68
CA LEU A 253 -24.68 -11.08 7.98
C LEU A 253 -26.16 -10.72 8.15
N VAL A 254 -26.81 -10.39 7.05
CA VAL A 254 -28.25 -10.04 7.02
C VAL A 254 -29.09 -11.27 6.71
N ALA A 255 -28.66 -12.08 5.74
CA ALA A 255 -29.39 -13.23 5.24
C ALA A 255 -29.44 -14.39 6.25
N ASP A 256 -30.46 -15.23 6.13
CA ASP A 256 -30.54 -16.51 6.80
C ASP A 256 -29.97 -17.60 5.85
N LEU A 257 -28.74 -18.05 6.14
CA LEU A 257 -28.00 -18.96 5.28
C LEU A 257 -28.70 -20.32 5.10
N ALA A 258 -29.60 -20.70 6.00
CA ALA A 258 -30.38 -21.92 5.88
C ALA A 258 -31.53 -21.83 4.87
N ARG A 259 -31.91 -20.60 4.48
CA ARG A 259 -33.03 -20.35 3.54
C ARG A 259 -32.59 -19.79 2.20
N VAL A 260 -31.37 -19.29 2.13
CA VAL A 260 -30.85 -18.65 0.92
C VAL A 260 -30.28 -19.70 -0.02
N PRO A 261 -30.69 -19.72 -1.32
CA PRO A 261 -30.16 -20.65 -2.30
C PRO A 261 -28.71 -20.39 -2.62
N LEU A 262 -27.94 -21.44 -2.88
CA LEU A 262 -26.52 -21.36 -3.20
C LEU A 262 -26.26 -20.87 -4.65
N SER A 263 -27.25 -21.10 -5.51
CA SER A 263 -27.13 -20.85 -6.97
C SER A 263 -26.67 -19.44 -7.36
N PRO A 264 -27.13 -18.31 -6.75
CA PRO A 264 -26.67 -16.99 -7.15
C PRO A 264 -25.18 -16.74 -6.86
N LEU A 265 -24.65 -17.34 -5.80
CA LEU A 265 -23.24 -17.24 -5.46
C LEU A 265 -22.36 -18.02 -6.44
N VAL A 266 -22.82 -19.22 -6.82
CA VAL A 266 -22.15 -20.06 -7.84
C VAL A 266 -22.12 -19.35 -9.19
N ASP A 267 -23.24 -18.76 -9.60
CA ASP A 267 -23.36 -17.99 -10.86
C ASP A 267 -22.38 -16.81 -10.90
N ALA A 268 -22.30 -16.06 -9.82
CA ALA A 268 -21.50 -14.84 -9.74
C ALA A 268 -19.99 -15.09 -9.62
N LEU A 269 -19.55 -16.15 -8.91
CA LEU A 269 -18.15 -16.34 -8.51
C LEU A 269 -17.49 -17.62 -9.00
N LEU A 270 -18.25 -18.65 -9.40
CA LEU A 270 -17.69 -19.93 -9.78
C LEU A 270 -17.93 -20.27 -11.23
N LEU A 271 -19.18 -20.37 -11.64
CA LEU A 271 -19.57 -20.81 -12.98
C LEU A 271 -20.83 -20.07 -13.44
N PRO A 272 -20.72 -19.08 -14.35
CA PRO A 272 -21.88 -18.39 -14.91
C PRO A 272 -22.88 -19.36 -15.54
N LYS A 273 -24.17 -19.12 -15.34
CA LYS A 273 -25.25 -19.92 -15.89
C LYS A 273 -25.48 -19.53 -17.35
N THR A 274 -24.78 -20.21 -18.26
CA THR A 274 -24.89 -20.04 -19.72
C THR A 274 -25.48 -21.30 -20.36
N PRO A 275 -25.95 -21.24 -21.61
CA PRO A 275 -26.44 -22.43 -22.33
C PRO A 275 -25.42 -23.59 -22.29
N GLU A 276 -24.13 -23.28 -22.38
CA GLU A 276 -23.04 -24.26 -22.41
C GLU A 276 -22.81 -24.91 -21.03
N SER A 277 -23.03 -24.17 -19.96
CA SER A 277 -22.86 -24.66 -18.58
C SER A 277 -24.11 -25.32 -17.98
N LEU A 278 -25.27 -25.20 -18.65
CA LEU A 278 -26.55 -25.68 -18.18
C LEU A 278 -26.58 -27.18 -17.82
N PRO A 279 -25.95 -28.09 -18.59
CA PRO A 279 -25.90 -29.51 -18.23
C PRO A 279 -25.20 -29.76 -16.88
N MET A 280 -24.17 -28.96 -16.58
CA MET A 280 -23.44 -29.06 -15.33
C MET A 280 -24.25 -28.49 -14.15
N TRP A 281 -25.01 -27.43 -14.39
CA TRP A 281 -25.94 -26.85 -13.42
C TRP A 281 -27.02 -27.83 -13.01
N THR A 282 -27.64 -28.50 -13.97
CA THR A 282 -28.68 -29.52 -13.69
C THR A 282 -28.12 -30.73 -12.98
N ALA A 283 -26.93 -31.17 -13.34
CA ALA A 283 -26.28 -32.33 -12.71
C ALA A 283 -25.82 -32.05 -11.27
N SER A 284 -25.38 -30.83 -10.98
CA SER A 284 -24.84 -30.46 -9.64
C SER A 284 -25.89 -30.22 -8.58
N GLY A 285 -27.13 -29.87 -8.98
CA GLY A 285 -28.24 -29.63 -8.06
C GLY A 285 -28.05 -28.36 -7.20
N TRP A 286 -27.24 -27.38 -7.64
CA TRP A 286 -26.97 -26.14 -6.88
C TRP A 286 -28.22 -25.32 -6.60
N GLU A 287 -29.24 -25.43 -7.42
CA GLU A 287 -30.53 -24.74 -7.23
C GLU A 287 -31.32 -25.22 -6.02
N ASN A 288 -31.10 -26.48 -5.62
CA ASN A 288 -31.79 -27.11 -4.50
C ASN A 288 -30.99 -27.11 -3.20
N ARG A 289 -29.77 -26.50 -3.19
CA ARG A 289 -28.91 -26.39 -2.03
C ARG A 289 -28.96 -25.01 -1.42
N CYS A 290 -28.94 -24.98 -0.10
CA CYS A 290 -28.80 -23.73 0.66
C CYS A 290 -27.32 -23.41 0.88
N VAL A 291 -27.02 -22.14 1.16
CA VAL A 291 -25.67 -21.69 1.51
C VAL A 291 -25.14 -22.39 2.76
N ALA A 292 -26.01 -22.69 3.72
CA ALA A 292 -25.66 -23.45 4.93
C ALA A 292 -25.03 -24.82 4.62
N ASP A 293 -25.43 -25.48 3.54
CA ASP A 293 -24.92 -26.80 3.13
C ASP A 293 -23.48 -26.73 2.59
N ALA A 294 -23.05 -25.54 2.14
CA ALA A 294 -21.72 -25.28 1.62
C ALA A 294 -20.75 -24.77 2.68
N LEU A 295 -21.22 -24.47 3.89
CA LEU A 295 -20.33 -24.01 4.96
C LEU A 295 -19.45 -25.18 5.45
N PRO A 296 -18.18 -24.90 5.78
CA PRO A 296 -17.31 -25.93 6.36
C PRO A 296 -17.92 -26.46 7.67
N PRO A 297 -17.81 -27.78 7.92
CA PRO A 297 -18.27 -28.34 9.17
C PRO A 297 -17.59 -27.61 10.33
N GLN A 298 -18.37 -27.10 11.26
CA GLN A 298 -17.82 -26.43 12.44
C GLN A 298 -17.00 -27.46 13.20
N ALA A 299 -15.73 -27.18 13.46
CA ALA A 299 -14.96 -27.91 14.43
C ALA A 299 -15.70 -27.76 15.76
N ASN A 300 -16.43 -28.76 16.13
CA ASN A 300 -16.97 -28.90 17.48
C ASN A 300 -15.77 -29.10 18.39
N ASP A 301 -15.53 -28.13 19.27
CA ASP A 301 -14.76 -28.34 20.49
C ASP A 301 -15.49 -29.31 21.41
#